data_ae4355c01a9cea356122271f7f35fcf3
#
_entry.id   ae4355c01a9cea356122271f7f35fcf3
#
_cell.length_a   1.000
_cell.length_b   1.000
_cell.length_c   1.000
_cell.angle_alpha   90.00
_cell.angle_beta   90.00
_cell.angle_gamma   90.00
#
_symmetry.space_group_name_H-M   'P 1'
#
loop_
_entity.id
_entity.type
_entity.pdbx_description
1 polymer ?
#
loop_
_entity_poly.entity_id
_entity_poly.type
_entity_poly.pdbx_seq_one_letter_code
_entity_poly.pdbx_strand_id
1 'polypeptide(L)'
;MEFKHVSYLWDDAKAAQIKDEVDLFIYRSNLLGADLRLTNYGGGNTSVKISDKDPLTGEEVEVMWIKGSGGDIGTLTKSGCAALYLERLRSLKNVYRGIEFEDEMVALFNHCIFDLASKAPSIDTPLHGFLPYKHIDHLHPDAAIAIAAAKDGKKITEELFGGEIGWVGWKRPGFDLGLELKACVDEAQSRGVELKGIMLGSHGLF
;
A
#
# COMPACT_ATOMS: atom_id res chain seq x y z
N MET A 1 6.96 4.07 -24.63
CA MET A 1 8.20 3.73 -23.87
C MET A 1 8.39 2.23 -23.98
N GLU A 2 9.56 1.76 -24.37
CA GLU A 2 9.85 0.32 -24.45
C GLU A 2 10.51 -0.11 -23.13
N PHE A 3 9.91 -1.08 -22.44
CA PHE A 3 10.44 -1.63 -21.19
C PHE A 3 11.37 -2.80 -21.51
N LYS A 4 12.65 -2.68 -21.16
CA LYS A 4 13.65 -3.70 -21.45
C LYS A 4 13.51 -4.97 -20.59
N HIS A 5 13.06 -4.81 -19.35
CA HIS A 5 13.14 -5.87 -18.34
C HIS A 5 11.80 -6.27 -17.73
N VAL A 6 10.76 -5.43 -17.81
CA VAL A 6 9.40 -5.71 -17.35
C VAL A 6 8.41 -5.57 -18.51
N SER A 7 7.34 -6.32 -18.48
CA SER A 7 6.27 -6.23 -19.46
C SER A 7 5.24 -5.18 -19.01
N TYR A 8 4.79 -4.32 -19.91
CA TYR A 8 3.66 -3.45 -19.69
C TYR A 8 2.38 -4.23 -19.99
N LEU A 9 1.68 -4.64 -18.94
CA LEU A 9 0.51 -5.54 -19.05
C LEU A 9 -0.82 -4.80 -19.02
N TRP A 10 -0.83 -3.49 -18.74
CA TRP A 10 -2.05 -2.70 -18.70
C TRP A 10 -2.67 -2.57 -20.09
N ASP A 11 -3.99 -2.79 -20.15
CA ASP A 11 -4.80 -2.66 -21.37
C ASP A 11 -5.90 -1.60 -21.12
N ASP A 12 -5.77 -0.45 -21.76
CA ASP A 12 -6.71 0.67 -21.63
C ASP A 12 -8.11 0.30 -22.09
N ALA A 13 -8.24 -0.50 -23.15
CA ALA A 13 -9.54 -0.91 -23.69
C ALA A 13 -10.26 -1.84 -22.71
N LYS A 14 -9.54 -2.73 -22.06
CA LYS A 14 -10.10 -3.60 -21.01
C LYS A 14 -10.44 -2.81 -19.75
N ALA A 15 -9.54 -1.93 -19.29
CA ALA A 15 -9.76 -1.09 -18.13
C ALA A 15 -11.00 -0.19 -18.30
N ALA A 16 -11.21 0.38 -19.49
CA ALA A 16 -12.37 1.22 -19.78
C ALA A 16 -13.73 0.48 -19.73
N GLN A 17 -13.73 -0.85 -19.82
CA GLN A 17 -14.94 -1.67 -19.69
C GLN A 17 -15.30 -1.97 -18.23
N ILE A 18 -14.34 -1.87 -17.31
CA ILE A 18 -14.54 -2.11 -15.89
C ILE A 18 -15.07 -0.82 -15.25
N LYS A 19 -16.33 -0.83 -14.79
CA LYS A 19 -17.01 0.36 -14.25
C LYS A 19 -16.91 0.49 -12.75
N ASP A 20 -16.78 -0.63 -12.05
CA ASP A 20 -16.60 -0.66 -10.60
C ASP A 20 -15.14 -0.37 -10.24
N GLU A 21 -14.90 0.60 -9.34
CA GLU A 21 -13.55 1.01 -8.97
C GLU A 21 -12.78 -0.08 -8.20
N VAL A 22 -13.48 -0.93 -7.46
CA VAL A 22 -12.88 -2.07 -6.74
C VAL A 22 -12.47 -3.15 -7.73
N ASP A 23 -13.31 -3.44 -8.74
CA ASP A 23 -12.96 -4.41 -9.78
C ASP A 23 -11.77 -3.91 -10.63
N LEU A 24 -11.70 -2.60 -10.90
CA LEU A 24 -10.55 -2.00 -11.60
C LEU A 24 -9.27 -2.10 -10.75
N PHE A 25 -9.38 -1.86 -9.44
CA PHE A 25 -8.30 -2.08 -8.49
C PHE A 25 -7.81 -3.54 -8.49
N ILE A 26 -8.74 -4.50 -8.48
CA ILE A 26 -8.41 -5.94 -8.54
C ILE A 26 -7.72 -6.27 -9.86
N TYR A 27 -8.22 -5.77 -10.99
CA TYR A 27 -7.60 -5.96 -12.30
C TYR A 27 -6.15 -5.44 -12.31
N ARG A 28 -5.90 -4.22 -11.81
CA ARG A 28 -4.55 -3.66 -11.68
C ARG A 28 -3.66 -4.53 -10.81
N SER A 29 -4.17 -4.97 -9.67
CA SER A 29 -3.44 -5.82 -8.72
C SER A 29 -3.03 -7.14 -9.35
N ASN A 30 -3.93 -7.78 -10.08
CA ASN A 30 -3.65 -9.04 -10.75
C ASN A 30 -2.57 -8.89 -11.84
N LEU A 31 -2.53 -7.75 -12.54
CA LEU A 31 -1.47 -7.45 -13.51
C LEU A 31 -0.10 -7.27 -12.84
N LEU A 32 -0.05 -6.58 -11.68
CA LEU A 32 1.19 -6.43 -10.91
C LEU A 32 1.69 -7.79 -10.39
N GLY A 33 0.79 -8.64 -9.88
CA GLY A 33 1.13 -9.97 -9.39
C GLY A 33 1.43 -10.99 -10.49
N ALA A 34 1.05 -10.73 -11.74
CA ALA A 34 1.36 -11.60 -12.87
C ALA A 34 2.84 -11.54 -13.29
N ASP A 35 3.56 -10.47 -12.94
CA ASP A 35 4.99 -10.34 -13.19
C ASP A 35 5.80 -10.62 -11.93
N LEU A 36 6.35 -11.81 -11.81
CA LEU A 36 7.14 -12.26 -10.65
C LEU A 36 8.44 -11.48 -10.42
N ARG A 37 8.83 -10.61 -11.36
CA ARG A 37 9.95 -9.68 -11.18
C ARG A 37 9.55 -8.46 -10.35
N LEU A 38 8.24 -8.15 -10.28
CA LEU A 38 7.69 -7.04 -9.48
C LEU A 38 7.33 -7.49 -8.07
N THR A 39 6.84 -8.71 -7.94
CA THR A 39 6.51 -9.29 -6.64
C THR A 39 6.54 -10.83 -6.75
N ASN A 40 6.62 -11.50 -5.61
CA ASN A 40 6.57 -12.95 -5.53
C ASN A 40 5.36 -13.41 -4.70
N TYR A 41 5.06 -14.69 -4.75
CA TYR A 41 3.89 -15.29 -4.12
C TYR A 41 3.71 -14.85 -2.66
N GLY A 42 2.52 -14.32 -2.36
CA GLY A 42 2.15 -13.86 -1.01
C GLY A 42 2.82 -12.58 -0.55
N GLY A 43 3.79 -12.03 -1.30
CA GLY A 43 4.48 -10.79 -0.97
C GLY A 43 3.73 -9.55 -1.42
N GLY A 44 3.91 -8.44 -0.71
CA GLY A 44 3.34 -7.14 -1.03
C GLY A 44 1.81 -7.05 -0.86
N ASN A 45 1.29 -5.87 -1.10
CA ASN A 45 -0.14 -5.58 -1.10
C ASN A 45 -0.44 -4.31 -1.90
N THR A 46 -1.69 -4.19 -2.31
CA THR A 46 -2.19 -3.08 -3.11
C THR A 46 -3.47 -2.56 -2.49
N SER A 47 -3.77 -1.27 -2.71
CA SER A 47 -4.99 -0.65 -2.20
C SER A 47 -5.57 0.40 -3.15
N VAL A 48 -6.84 0.72 -2.92
CA VAL A 48 -7.54 1.86 -3.51
C VAL A 48 -8.40 2.55 -2.45
N LYS A 49 -8.48 3.87 -2.50
CA LYS A 49 -9.40 4.68 -1.71
C LYS A 49 -10.52 5.18 -2.60
N ILE A 50 -11.75 4.93 -2.20
CA ILE A 50 -12.96 5.29 -2.95
C ILE A 50 -13.97 5.98 -2.02
N SER A 51 -14.91 6.72 -2.59
CA SER A 51 -16.11 7.13 -1.89
C SER A 51 -17.16 6.01 -1.99
N ASP A 52 -17.79 5.67 -0.88
CA ASP A 52 -18.88 4.71 -0.82
C ASP A 52 -19.93 5.18 0.20
N LYS A 53 -21.12 4.59 0.17
CA LYS A 53 -22.21 4.93 1.10
C LYS A 53 -22.13 4.08 2.35
N ASP A 54 -22.11 4.75 3.52
CA ASP A 54 -22.27 4.06 4.79
C ASP A 54 -23.59 3.28 4.81
N PRO A 55 -23.56 1.96 5.10
CA PRO A 55 -24.75 1.11 5.02
C PRO A 55 -25.82 1.43 6.08
N LEU A 56 -25.47 2.17 7.13
CA LEU A 56 -26.39 2.53 8.22
C LEU A 56 -26.95 3.94 8.05
N THR A 57 -26.10 4.91 7.68
CA THR A 57 -26.49 6.33 7.62
C THR A 57 -26.84 6.77 6.20
N GLY A 58 -26.33 6.07 5.17
CA GLY A 58 -26.45 6.47 3.78
C GLY A 58 -25.55 7.65 3.38
N GLU A 59 -24.72 8.15 4.30
CA GLU A 59 -23.76 9.23 4.05
C GLU A 59 -22.57 8.73 3.22
N GLU A 60 -21.99 9.62 2.40
CA GLU A 60 -20.77 9.33 1.69
C GLU A 60 -19.56 9.31 2.63
N VAL A 61 -18.79 8.23 2.58
CA VAL A 61 -17.60 8.00 3.41
C VAL A 61 -16.41 7.54 2.56
N GLU A 62 -15.19 7.89 2.97
CA GLU A 62 -13.99 7.33 2.35
C GLU A 62 -13.77 5.89 2.85
N VAL A 63 -13.69 4.97 1.90
CA VAL A 63 -13.42 3.55 2.14
C VAL A 63 -12.11 3.16 1.45
N MET A 64 -11.23 2.50 2.18
CA MET A 64 -10.03 1.88 1.62
C MET A 64 -10.26 0.39 1.42
N TRP A 65 -10.14 -0.05 0.16
CA TRP A 65 -10.03 -1.46 -0.19
C TRP A 65 -8.55 -1.82 -0.31
N ILE A 66 -8.14 -2.87 0.38
CA ILE A 66 -6.76 -3.32 0.44
C ILE A 66 -6.72 -4.85 0.41
N LYS A 67 -5.70 -5.43 -0.22
CA LYS A 67 -5.44 -6.87 -0.14
C LYS A 67 -5.35 -7.29 1.35
N GLY A 68 -6.19 -8.22 1.75
CA GLY A 68 -6.22 -8.75 3.10
C GLY A 68 -4.99 -9.60 3.44
N SER A 69 -4.93 -10.06 4.68
CA SER A 69 -3.83 -10.90 5.17
C SER A 69 -3.74 -12.22 4.38
N GLY A 70 -2.52 -12.58 3.98
CA GLY A 70 -2.25 -13.77 3.15
C GLY A 70 -2.76 -13.61 1.71
N GLY A 71 -2.56 -14.64 0.90
CA GLY A 71 -2.95 -14.64 -0.52
C GLY A 71 -1.97 -13.90 -1.42
N ASP A 72 -2.14 -14.11 -2.72
CA ASP A 72 -1.29 -13.58 -3.77
C ASP A 72 -1.99 -12.39 -4.46
N ILE A 73 -1.24 -11.35 -4.79
CA ILE A 73 -1.75 -10.19 -5.54
C ILE A 73 -2.22 -10.62 -6.93
N GLY A 74 -1.51 -11.54 -7.59
CA GLY A 74 -1.81 -12.02 -8.95
C GLY A 74 -3.13 -12.79 -9.06
N THR A 75 -3.67 -13.29 -7.95
CA THR A 75 -4.94 -14.01 -7.88
C THR A 75 -5.95 -13.33 -6.96
N LEU A 76 -5.74 -12.04 -6.67
CA LEU A 76 -6.62 -11.27 -5.81
C LEU A 76 -8.05 -11.24 -6.36
N THR A 77 -9.02 -11.42 -5.47
CA THR A 77 -10.46 -11.27 -5.71
C THR A 77 -11.07 -10.33 -4.67
N LYS A 78 -12.28 -9.86 -4.90
CA LYS A 78 -12.98 -8.97 -3.95
C LYS A 78 -13.06 -9.58 -2.54
N SER A 79 -13.33 -10.88 -2.44
CA SER A 79 -13.34 -11.62 -1.16
C SER A 79 -11.96 -11.78 -0.51
N GLY A 80 -10.89 -11.53 -1.25
CA GLY A 80 -9.51 -11.49 -0.74
C GLY A 80 -9.10 -10.14 -0.18
N CYS A 81 -9.96 -9.12 -0.27
CA CYS A 81 -9.71 -7.76 0.22
C CYS A 81 -10.31 -7.53 1.61
N ALA A 82 -9.74 -6.57 2.33
CA ALA A 82 -10.36 -5.90 3.46
C ALA A 82 -10.89 -4.54 3.01
N ALA A 83 -12.06 -4.13 3.50
CA ALA A 83 -12.63 -2.81 3.27
C ALA A 83 -12.76 -2.07 4.61
N LEU A 84 -12.18 -0.88 4.72
CA LEU A 84 -12.10 -0.14 5.98
C LEU A 84 -12.57 1.30 5.79
N TYR A 85 -13.26 1.84 6.80
CA TYR A 85 -13.47 3.28 6.95
C TYR A 85 -12.13 3.98 7.13
N LEU A 86 -11.74 4.81 6.18
CA LEU A 86 -10.43 5.45 6.17
C LEU A 86 -10.25 6.43 7.33
N GLU A 87 -11.31 7.16 7.69
CA GLU A 87 -11.30 8.08 8.83
C GLU A 87 -11.06 7.34 10.15
N ARG A 88 -11.77 6.21 10.37
CA ARG A 88 -11.58 5.39 11.58
C ARG A 88 -10.15 4.87 11.67
N LEU A 89 -9.60 4.36 10.56
CA LEU A 89 -8.22 3.90 10.50
C LEU A 89 -7.23 5.03 10.85
N ARG A 90 -7.44 6.22 10.28
CA ARG A 90 -6.61 7.39 10.56
C ARG A 90 -6.72 7.87 12.00
N SER A 91 -7.90 7.74 12.62
CA SER A 91 -8.13 8.13 14.02
C SER A 91 -7.38 7.26 15.04
N LEU A 92 -6.94 6.06 14.64
CA LEU A 92 -6.15 5.18 15.51
C LEU A 92 -4.83 5.81 15.97
N LYS A 93 -4.34 6.84 15.26
CA LYS A 93 -3.17 7.65 15.72
C LYS A 93 -3.40 8.25 17.11
N ASN A 94 -4.65 8.57 17.46
CA ASN A 94 -4.98 9.20 18.74
C ASN A 94 -4.85 8.24 19.93
N VAL A 95 -4.83 6.93 19.68
CA VAL A 95 -4.72 5.90 20.72
C VAL A 95 -3.39 5.14 20.66
N TYR A 96 -2.54 5.43 19.66
CA TYR A 96 -1.23 4.81 19.53
C TYR A 96 -0.28 5.30 20.63
N ARG A 97 0.28 4.37 21.39
CA ARG A 97 1.11 4.64 22.56
C ARG A 97 2.62 4.45 22.32
N GLY A 98 3.00 4.15 21.09
CA GLY A 98 4.39 3.91 20.71
C GLY A 98 4.67 2.43 20.39
N ILE A 99 5.90 2.17 19.92
CA ILE A 99 6.32 0.90 19.32
C ILE A 99 6.16 -0.31 20.26
N GLU A 100 6.28 -0.12 21.57
CA GLU A 100 6.10 -1.20 22.56
C GLU A 100 4.65 -1.71 22.62
N PHE A 101 3.70 -0.93 22.12
CA PHE A 101 2.26 -1.24 22.10
C PHE A 101 1.73 -1.49 20.69
N GLU A 102 2.60 -1.69 19.70
CA GLU A 102 2.22 -1.80 18.30
C GLU A 102 1.29 -2.98 18.04
N ASP A 103 1.48 -4.10 18.73
CA ASP A 103 0.64 -5.29 18.55
C ASP A 103 -0.82 -5.06 18.98
N GLU A 104 -1.09 -4.10 19.88
CA GLU A 104 -2.46 -3.73 20.26
C GLU A 104 -3.22 -3.08 19.08
N MET A 105 -2.50 -2.37 18.21
CA MET A 105 -3.12 -1.68 17.07
C MET A 105 -3.74 -2.65 16.06
N VAL A 106 -3.19 -3.85 15.91
CA VAL A 106 -3.72 -4.86 14.99
C VAL A 106 -5.13 -5.29 15.38
N ALA A 107 -5.41 -5.44 16.67
CA ALA A 107 -6.76 -5.76 17.15
C ALA A 107 -7.76 -4.64 16.85
N LEU A 108 -7.30 -3.38 16.89
CA LEU A 108 -8.14 -2.20 16.65
C LEU A 108 -8.56 -2.04 15.18
N PHE A 109 -7.84 -2.65 14.23
CA PHE A 109 -8.24 -2.61 12.81
C PHE A 109 -9.65 -3.18 12.59
N ASN A 110 -10.09 -4.13 13.41
CA ASN A 110 -11.45 -4.69 13.35
C ASN A 110 -12.55 -3.63 13.59
N HIS A 111 -12.27 -2.59 14.35
CA HIS A 111 -13.21 -1.48 14.59
C HIS A 111 -13.28 -0.50 13.41
N CYS A 112 -12.39 -0.65 12.44
CA CYS A 112 -12.35 0.16 11.22
C CYS A 112 -13.05 -0.52 10.04
N ILE A 113 -13.49 -1.77 10.16
CA ILE A 113 -14.09 -2.55 9.06
C ILE A 113 -15.37 -1.85 8.56
N PHE A 114 -15.43 -1.67 7.23
CA PHE A 114 -16.60 -1.17 6.51
C PHE A 114 -17.50 -2.33 6.06
N ASP A 115 -16.93 -3.30 5.37
CA ASP A 115 -17.65 -4.50 4.94
C ASP A 115 -17.32 -5.67 5.89
N LEU A 116 -18.29 -6.02 6.74
CA LEU A 116 -18.14 -7.09 7.76
C LEU A 116 -17.90 -8.47 7.17
N ALA A 117 -18.18 -8.68 5.88
CA ALA A 117 -17.88 -9.94 5.17
C ALA A 117 -16.47 -9.94 4.57
N SER A 118 -15.75 -8.83 4.65
CA SER A 118 -14.41 -8.70 4.08
C SER A 118 -13.36 -9.51 4.84
N LYS A 119 -12.22 -9.76 4.19
CA LYS A 119 -11.07 -10.45 4.81
C LYS A 119 -10.48 -9.61 5.96
N ALA A 120 -9.82 -10.27 6.89
CA ALA A 120 -9.08 -9.58 7.94
C ALA A 120 -8.00 -8.65 7.35
N PRO A 121 -7.86 -7.41 7.85
CA PRO A 121 -6.84 -6.47 7.42
C PRO A 121 -5.42 -7.03 7.60
N SER A 122 -4.52 -6.67 6.69
CA SER A 122 -3.09 -6.91 6.85
C SER A 122 -2.47 -5.99 7.90
N ILE A 123 -1.35 -6.41 8.49
CA ILE A 123 -0.53 -5.56 9.35
C ILE A 123 -0.06 -4.29 8.61
N ASP A 124 0.05 -4.32 7.28
CA ASP A 124 0.44 -3.19 6.43
C ASP A 124 -0.69 -2.19 6.17
N THR A 125 -1.90 -2.44 6.67
CA THR A 125 -3.05 -1.56 6.47
C THR A 125 -2.79 -0.09 6.82
N PRO A 126 -2.09 0.26 7.92
CA PRO A 126 -1.74 1.66 8.24
C PRO A 126 -0.84 2.31 7.20
N LEU A 127 0.09 1.54 6.60
CA LEU A 127 1.02 2.04 5.58
C LEU A 127 0.27 2.62 4.38
N HIS A 128 -0.83 2.00 4.00
CA HIS A 128 -1.70 2.46 2.93
C HIS A 128 -2.65 3.58 3.40
N GLY A 129 -3.22 3.43 4.60
CA GLY A 129 -4.26 4.34 5.11
C GLY A 129 -3.75 5.75 5.41
N PHE A 130 -2.48 5.88 5.82
CA PHE A 130 -1.92 7.18 6.22
C PHE A 130 -1.40 8.00 5.06
N LEU A 131 -1.06 7.39 3.93
CA LEU A 131 -0.61 8.09 2.75
C LEU A 131 -1.78 8.76 2.01
N PRO A 132 -1.58 9.93 1.38
CA PRO A 132 -2.68 10.71 0.79
C PRO A 132 -3.11 10.24 -0.60
N TYR A 133 -2.48 9.22 -1.15
CA TYR A 133 -2.70 8.78 -2.53
C TYR A 133 -3.90 7.85 -2.66
N LYS A 134 -4.65 7.96 -3.76
CA LYS A 134 -5.81 7.11 -4.09
C LYS A 134 -5.40 5.64 -4.27
N HIS A 135 -4.33 5.40 -5.02
CA HIS A 135 -3.77 4.09 -5.32
C HIS A 135 -2.41 3.95 -4.67
N ILE A 136 -2.18 2.84 -3.98
CA ILE A 136 -0.90 2.55 -3.34
C ILE A 136 -0.57 1.08 -3.59
N ASP A 137 0.66 0.84 -4.00
CA ASP A 137 1.19 -0.49 -4.25
C ASP A 137 2.47 -0.70 -3.44
N HIS A 138 2.48 -1.71 -2.59
CA HIS A 138 3.65 -2.20 -1.91
C HIS A 138 4.08 -3.50 -2.55
N LEU A 139 5.30 -3.53 -3.09
CA LEU A 139 5.82 -4.63 -3.87
C LEU A 139 7.22 -5.04 -3.42
N HIS A 140 7.59 -6.26 -3.75
CA HIS A 140 8.89 -6.84 -3.45
C HIS A 140 9.68 -7.19 -4.73
N PRO A 141 10.00 -6.22 -5.62
CA PRO A 141 10.82 -6.50 -6.79
C PRO A 141 12.22 -6.89 -6.38
N ASP A 142 12.78 -7.95 -6.95
CA ASP A 142 14.14 -8.42 -6.61
C ASP A 142 15.20 -7.32 -6.74
N ALA A 143 15.08 -6.46 -7.75
CA ALA A 143 15.98 -5.32 -7.92
C ALA A 143 15.85 -4.29 -6.78
N ALA A 144 14.63 -4.00 -6.32
CA ALA A 144 14.41 -3.09 -5.20
C ALA A 144 14.90 -3.70 -3.88
N ILE A 145 14.63 -5.00 -3.66
CA ILE A 145 15.13 -5.72 -2.48
C ILE A 145 16.66 -5.70 -2.45
N ALA A 146 17.33 -5.91 -3.58
CA ALA A 146 18.79 -5.87 -3.65
C ALA A 146 19.35 -4.52 -3.22
N ILE A 147 18.71 -3.41 -3.63
CA ILE A 147 19.09 -2.05 -3.21
C ILE A 147 18.76 -1.86 -1.72
N ALA A 148 17.54 -2.22 -1.30
CA ALA A 148 17.07 -2.05 0.05
C ALA A 148 17.90 -2.81 1.10
N ALA A 149 18.46 -3.97 0.72
CA ALA A 149 19.32 -4.80 1.58
C ALA A 149 20.80 -4.44 1.50
N ALA A 150 21.21 -3.58 0.56
CA ALA A 150 22.61 -3.18 0.42
C ALA A 150 23.06 -2.30 1.60
N LYS A 151 24.32 -2.42 2.04
CA LYS A 151 24.91 -1.61 3.11
C LYS A 151 24.74 -0.10 2.85
N ASP A 152 24.92 0.32 1.58
CA ASP A 152 24.81 1.70 1.15
C ASP A 152 23.47 1.97 0.40
N GLY A 153 22.42 1.20 0.70
CA GLY A 153 21.14 1.22 -0.03
C GLY A 153 20.51 2.60 -0.13
N LYS A 154 20.56 3.40 0.95
CA LYS A 154 20.06 4.78 0.91
C LYS A 154 20.81 5.64 -0.13
N LYS A 155 22.14 5.55 -0.14
CA LYS A 155 22.98 6.29 -1.07
C LYS A 155 22.74 5.84 -2.53
N ILE A 156 22.65 4.52 -2.74
CA ILE A 156 22.35 3.94 -4.05
C ILE A 156 20.97 4.43 -4.55
N THR A 157 19.98 4.46 -3.66
CA THR A 157 18.63 4.99 -3.99
C THR A 157 18.69 6.44 -4.45
N GLU A 158 19.41 7.30 -3.74
CA GLU A 158 19.61 8.71 -4.09
C GLU A 158 20.34 8.86 -5.42
N GLU A 159 21.41 8.10 -5.64
CA GLU A 159 22.21 8.15 -6.89
C GLU A 159 21.42 7.68 -8.11
N LEU A 160 20.54 6.67 -7.94
CA LEU A 160 19.77 6.11 -9.06
C LEU A 160 18.52 6.93 -9.39
N PHE A 161 17.86 7.48 -8.38
CA PHE A 161 16.53 8.08 -8.54
C PHE A 161 16.47 9.58 -8.24
N GLY A 162 17.58 10.21 -7.85
CA GLY A 162 17.72 11.66 -7.73
C GLY A 162 16.71 12.34 -6.82
N GLY A 163 16.29 11.66 -5.73
CA GLY A 163 15.32 12.21 -4.77
C GLY A 163 13.85 11.98 -5.13
N GLU A 164 13.53 11.36 -6.27
CA GLU A 164 12.15 10.98 -6.64
C GLU A 164 11.63 9.79 -5.82
N ILE A 165 12.55 8.97 -5.27
CA ILE A 165 12.25 7.85 -4.38
C ILE A 165 12.75 8.20 -2.98
N GLY A 166 11.84 8.24 -2.03
CA GLY A 166 12.16 8.42 -0.61
C GLY A 166 12.86 7.20 -0.02
N TRP A 167 13.40 7.36 1.18
CA TRP A 167 14.02 6.26 1.93
C TRP A 167 13.52 6.26 3.36
N VAL A 168 13.00 5.11 3.80
CA VAL A 168 12.73 4.82 5.21
C VAL A 168 13.62 3.66 5.65
N GLY A 169 14.37 3.83 6.73
CA GLY A 169 15.20 2.78 7.32
C GLY A 169 14.36 1.58 7.77
N TRP A 170 15.01 0.45 8.04
CA TRP A 170 14.28 -0.73 8.48
C TRP A 170 13.45 -0.46 9.74
N LYS A 171 12.18 -0.82 9.63
CA LYS A 171 11.24 -0.89 10.73
C LYS A 171 10.39 -2.15 10.58
N ARG A 172 9.89 -2.67 11.69
CA ARG A 172 8.89 -3.74 11.67
C ARG A 172 7.67 -3.27 10.87
N PRO A 173 7.14 -4.09 9.94
CA PRO A 173 5.86 -3.79 9.28
C PRO A 173 4.76 -3.57 10.31
N GLY A 174 3.99 -2.50 10.16
CA GLY A 174 2.91 -2.17 11.08
C GLY A 174 2.64 -0.68 11.21
N PHE A 175 2.07 -0.30 12.34
CA PHE A 175 1.56 1.05 12.59
C PHE A 175 2.67 2.11 12.58
N ASP A 176 3.79 1.83 13.28
CA ASP A 176 4.93 2.74 13.39
C ASP A 176 5.59 2.99 12.02
N LEU A 177 5.75 1.94 11.21
CA LEU A 177 6.24 2.09 9.82
C LEU A 177 5.29 2.96 9.00
N GLY A 178 3.97 2.82 9.18
CA GLY A 178 2.98 3.66 8.50
C GLY A 178 3.12 5.15 8.85
N LEU A 179 3.44 5.47 10.10
CA LEU A 179 3.71 6.85 10.53
C LEU A 179 5.00 7.40 9.90
N GLU A 180 6.06 6.58 9.82
CA GLU A 180 7.32 6.97 9.17
C GLU A 180 7.15 7.20 7.66
N LEU A 181 6.38 6.36 6.97
CA LEU A 181 6.05 6.60 5.56
C LEU A 181 5.34 7.94 5.36
N LYS A 182 4.35 8.21 6.23
CA LYS A 182 3.63 9.50 6.18
C LYS A 182 4.58 10.67 6.43
N ALA A 183 5.47 10.58 7.42
CA ALA A 183 6.46 11.61 7.72
C ALA A 183 7.42 11.83 6.54
N CYS A 184 7.88 10.76 5.88
CA CYS A 184 8.73 10.84 4.69
C CYS A 184 8.03 11.60 3.53
N VAL A 185 6.75 11.31 3.29
CA VAL A 185 5.96 12.02 2.27
C VAL A 185 5.78 13.49 2.64
N ASP A 186 5.42 13.79 3.89
CA ASP A 186 5.20 15.17 4.34
C ASP A 186 6.48 16.02 4.26
N GLU A 187 7.62 15.45 4.61
CA GLU A 187 8.91 16.10 4.49
C GLU A 187 9.24 16.41 3.02
N ALA A 188 9.03 15.45 2.11
CA ALA A 188 9.25 15.67 0.68
C ALA A 188 8.31 16.76 0.13
N GLN A 189 7.02 16.72 0.47
CA GLN A 189 6.04 17.72 0.05
C GLN A 189 6.38 19.11 0.58
N SER A 190 6.88 19.22 1.81
CA SER A 190 7.32 20.51 2.38
C SER A 190 8.47 21.17 1.58
N ARG A 191 9.24 20.34 0.88
CA ARG A 191 10.31 20.78 -0.03
C ARG A 191 9.85 20.93 -1.48
N GLY A 192 8.56 20.76 -1.76
CA GLY A 192 7.99 20.81 -3.11
C GLY A 192 8.31 19.58 -3.97
N VAL A 193 8.69 18.45 -3.36
CA VAL A 193 8.98 17.21 -4.04
C VAL A 193 7.79 16.27 -3.91
N GLU A 194 7.30 15.77 -5.04
CA GLU A 194 6.32 14.69 -5.11
C GLU A 194 7.06 13.36 -5.28
N LEU A 195 7.02 12.51 -4.26
CA LEU A 195 7.66 11.20 -4.32
C LEU A 195 6.88 10.26 -5.23
N LYS A 196 7.59 9.52 -6.07
CA LYS A 196 7.05 8.44 -6.91
C LYS A 196 7.02 7.09 -6.19
N GLY A 197 7.74 6.98 -5.08
CA GLY A 197 7.80 5.79 -4.24
C GLY A 197 8.71 6.00 -3.04
N ILE A 198 8.76 5.01 -2.16
CA ILE A 198 9.62 5.00 -0.97
C ILE A 198 10.29 3.63 -0.89
N MET A 199 11.62 3.62 -0.87
CA MET A 199 12.41 2.42 -0.60
C MET A 199 12.42 2.14 0.91
N LEU A 200 12.06 0.93 1.28
CA LEU A 200 12.07 0.44 2.66
C LEU A 200 13.33 -0.37 2.90
N GLY A 201 14.23 0.12 3.74
CA GLY A 201 15.48 -0.56 4.08
C GLY A 201 15.23 -2.00 4.55
N SER A 202 15.93 -2.97 3.94
CA SER A 202 15.81 -4.41 4.20
C SER A 202 14.39 -4.99 4.03
N HIS A 203 13.53 -4.35 3.21
CA HIS A 203 12.15 -4.80 3.04
C HIS A 203 11.72 -4.82 1.57
N GLY A 204 11.47 -3.65 0.95
CA GLY A 204 10.93 -3.59 -0.40
C GLY A 204 10.67 -2.16 -0.86
N LEU A 205 9.67 -1.98 -1.73
CA LEU A 205 9.28 -0.69 -2.33
C LEU A 205 7.80 -0.39 -2.04
N PHE A 206 7.53 0.87 -1.69
CA PHE A 206 6.20 1.44 -1.48
C PHE A 206 5.90 2.52 -2.48
#